data_3b20b8fca1c46087fbe03b47d0adcbb8
#
_entry.id   3b20b8fca1c46087fbe03b47d0adcbb8
#
_cell.length_a   1.000
_cell.length_b   1.000
_cell.length_c   1.000
_cell.angle_alpha   90.00
_cell.angle_beta   90.00
_cell.angle_gamma   90.00
#
_symmetry.space_group_name_H-M   'P 1'
#
loop_
_entity.id
_entity.type
_entity.pdbx_description
1 polymer ?
#
loop_
_entity_poly.entity_id
_entity_poly.type
_entity_poly.pdbx_seq_one_letter_code
_entity_poly.pdbx_strand_id
1 'polypeptide(L)'
;MAVNTKKNWRIALTALLTSFTLTATQAPAEAINLGPTAKYIISITPSARAAIESAVTAAGGKIGTKYNYVFDGFVAELPTLVVPLIKKIPNILTIEPDAPVSGLAIQNTQSPTPSWGLDRIDQREKVGLTGSVSAYGYRSAGTGATIYIGDTGIYPHSDFGTRLSTSGYAGFTDGNGTVDCNGHGTHVASSAAGTQYGIAKNATLVPVRILDCTGSGSYSGVIAGLDWILSPQNLNSKTQAVLNLSIGGPASSSLNTAIQRLTNAGVNVVVAAGNENSDACTRSPASAPSAITVGATGIAD
;
A
#
# COMPACT_ATOMS: atom_id res chain seq x y z
N MET A 1 43.97 32.24 -28.30
CA MET A 1 44.20 32.86 -26.97
C MET A 1 43.04 32.42 -26.09
N ALA A 2 43.25 31.44 -25.25
CA ALA A 2 42.27 30.90 -24.32
C ALA A 2 42.57 31.49 -22.94
N VAL A 3 41.64 32.23 -22.38
CA VAL A 3 41.76 32.76 -21.00
C VAL A 3 41.02 31.83 -20.08
N ASN A 4 41.81 31.16 -19.26
CA ASN A 4 41.42 30.24 -18.20
C ASN A 4 40.99 31.07 -16.96
N THR A 5 39.75 30.99 -16.55
CA THR A 5 39.28 31.58 -15.30
C THR A 5 38.69 30.52 -14.39
N LYS A 6 39.59 29.68 -13.84
CA LYS A 6 39.30 29.00 -12.57
C LYS A 6 39.58 30.00 -11.45
N LYS A 7 38.55 30.61 -10.92
CA LYS A 7 38.70 31.53 -9.75
C LYS A 7 37.92 30.96 -8.58
N ASN A 8 38.64 30.20 -7.80
CA ASN A 8 38.69 30.14 -6.34
C ASN A 8 37.47 30.66 -5.54
N TRP A 9 36.61 29.72 -5.13
CA TRP A 9 35.59 29.92 -4.11
C TRP A 9 36.07 29.42 -2.73
N ARG A 10 37.33 29.59 -2.41
CA ARG A 10 37.89 29.23 -1.09
C ARG A 10 38.08 30.41 -0.12
N ILE A 11 37.56 31.62 -0.42
CA ILE A 11 37.90 32.85 0.30
C ILE A 11 36.71 33.56 0.98
N ALA A 12 35.58 32.90 1.19
CA ALA A 12 34.44 33.54 1.85
C ALA A 12 34.15 33.06 3.28
N LEU A 13 34.93 32.10 3.83
CA LEU A 13 34.72 31.63 5.20
C LEU A 13 35.93 31.88 6.14
N THR A 14 37.02 32.47 5.65
CA THR A 14 38.24 32.68 6.46
C THR A 14 38.53 34.16 6.75
N ALA A 15 37.66 35.06 6.35
CA ALA A 15 37.90 36.50 6.49
C ALA A 15 37.21 37.17 7.69
N LEU A 16 36.77 36.38 8.70
CA LEU A 16 36.19 36.96 9.92
C LEU A 16 36.99 36.67 11.19
N LEU A 17 38.25 36.29 11.06
CA LEU A 17 39.10 35.91 12.20
C LEU A 17 40.48 36.57 12.24
N THR A 18 40.66 37.76 11.69
CA THR A 18 41.92 38.52 12.01
C THR A 18 41.67 40.01 12.12
N SER A 19 42.05 40.51 13.28
CA SER A 19 42.28 41.89 13.66
C SER A 19 41.14 42.67 14.31
N PHE A 20 40.95 42.39 15.60
CA PHE A 20 40.58 43.41 16.57
C PHE A 20 41.26 43.10 17.91
N THR A 21 42.48 43.56 18.09
CA THR A 21 43.07 43.71 19.45
C THR A 21 42.52 45.00 20.04
N LEU A 22 41.36 44.91 20.67
CA LEU A 22 40.92 45.92 21.63
C LEU A 22 40.68 45.20 22.94
N THR A 23 41.29 45.73 24.01
CA THR A 23 41.03 45.34 25.40
C THR A 23 39.54 45.39 25.67
N ALA A 24 38.87 44.26 25.48
CA ALA A 24 37.45 44.09 25.79
C ALA A 24 37.33 43.43 27.15
N THR A 25 36.80 44.15 28.12
CA THR A 25 36.03 43.54 29.20
C THR A 25 35.12 42.50 28.59
N GLN A 26 35.35 41.19 28.92
CA GLN A 26 34.53 40.09 28.46
C GLN A 26 33.12 40.27 29.02
N ALA A 27 32.22 40.87 28.23
CA ALA A 27 30.82 40.64 28.40
C ALA A 27 30.57 39.14 28.10
N PRO A 28 29.79 38.42 28.92
CA PRO A 28 29.46 37.04 28.59
C PRO A 28 28.82 37.04 27.21
N ALA A 29 29.35 36.19 26.32
CA ALA A 29 28.75 36.00 25.00
C ALA A 29 27.31 35.50 25.24
N GLU A 30 26.33 36.33 24.96
CA GLU A 30 24.94 35.92 25.00
C GLU A 30 24.80 34.74 24.04
N ALA A 31 24.40 33.59 24.58
CA ALA A 31 24.14 32.42 23.78
C ALA A 31 23.04 32.77 22.75
N ILE A 32 23.36 32.69 21.48
CA ILE A 32 22.41 32.99 20.41
C ILE A 32 21.26 32.01 20.57
N ASN A 33 20.08 32.52 20.89
CA ASN A 33 18.88 31.70 20.99
C ASN A 33 18.44 31.31 19.58
N LEU A 34 18.75 30.08 19.20
CA LEU A 34 18.39 29.49 17.88
C LEU A 34 16.96 28.93 17.85
N GLY A 35 16.15 29.20 18.86
CA GLY A 35 14.79 28.70 18.99
C GLY A 35 14.73 27.28 19.56
N PRO A 36 13.51 26.76 19.71
CA PRO A 36 13.32 25.38 20.17
C PRO A 36 13.89 24.38 19.16
N THR A 37 14.33 23.22 19.64
CA THR A 37 14.77 22.12 18.79
C THR A 37 13.58 21.24 18.38
N ALA A 38 13.62 20.70 17.16
CA ALA A 38 12.68 19.70 16.67
C ALA A 38 13.44 18.66 15.83
N LYS A 39 12.84 17.49 15.67
CA LYS A 39 13.38 16.42 14.82
C LYS A 39 12.94 16.59 13.38
N TYR A 40 13.87 16.36 12.46
CA TYR A 40 13.64 16.42 11.02
C TYR A 40 14.24 15.21 10.33
N ILE A 41 13.56 14.71 9.31
CA ILE A 41 14.08 13.73 8.36
C ILE A 41 14.71 14.49 7.21
N ILE A 42 16.00 14.22 6.94
CA ILE A 42 16.77 14.87 5.89
C ILE A 42 17.18 13.81 4.87
N SER A 43 16.72 13.94 3.61
CA SER A 43 17.20 13.13 2.51
C SER A 43 18.26 13.89 1.70
N ILE A 44 19.25 13.16 1.23
CA ILE A 44 20.48 13.72 0.64
C ILE A 44 20.93 12.90 -0.57
N THR A 45 21.81 13.46 -1.39
CA THR A 45 22.57 12.66 -2.35
C THR A 45 23.66 11.85 -1.62
N PRO A 46 23.90 10.58 -1.96
CA PRO A 46 24.81 9.67 -1.24
C PRO A 46 26.21 10.24 -1.01
N SER A 47 26.80 10.86 -2.05
CA SER A 47 28.16 11.41 -2.03
C SER A 47 28.36 12.61 -1.10
N ALA A 48 27.27 13.25 -0.64
CA ALA A 48 27.33 14.47 0.15
C ALA A 48 27.15 14.24 1.67
N ARG A 49 26.90 13.00 2.09
CA ARG A 49 26.52 12.66 3.47
C ARG A 49 27.44 13.29 4.53
N ALA A 50 28.74 13.02 4.46
CA ALA A 50 29.68 13.49 5.48
C ALA A 50 29.72 15.03 5.59
N ALA A 51 29.67 15.73 4.45
CA ALA A 51 29.67 17.19 4.42
C ALA A 51 28.39 17.78 5.02
N ILE A 52 27.23 17.17 4.73
CA ILE A 52 25.94 17.64 5.24
C ILE A 52 25.80 17.34 6.73
N GLU A 53 26.20 16.15 7.19
CA GLU A 53 26.23 15.82 8.63
C GLU A 53 27.12 16.83 9.41
N SER A 54 28.29 17.18 8.86
CA SER A 54 29.16 18.18 9.45
C SER A 54 28.51 19.57 9.51
N ALA A 55 27.85 19.99 8.43
CA ALA A 55 27.14 21.27 8.38
C ALA A 55 25.96 21.32 9.36
N VAL A 56 25.20 20.25 9.47
CA VAL A 56 24.11 20.12 10.44
C VAL A 56 24.63 20.22 11.88
N THR A 57 25.73 19.53 12.17
CA THR A 57 26.36 19.58 13.50
C THR A 57 26.90 20.98 13.81
N ALA A 58 27.55 21.64 12.84
CA ALA A 58 28.04 23.00 12.98
C ALA A 58 26.92 24.04 13.21
N ALA A 59 25.72 23.76 12.71
CA ALA A 59 24.53 24.57 12.94
C ALA A 59 23.84 24.28 14.30
N GLY A 60 24.48 23.52 15.18
CA GLY A 60 23.93 23.15 16.48
C GLY A 60 22.97 21.95 16.45
N GLY A 61 22.92 21.22 15.34
CA GLY A 61 22.11 20.05 15.20
C GLY A 61 22.77 18.78 15.75
N LYS A 62 21.93 17.82 16.13
CA LYS A 62 22.35 16.49 16.58
C LYS A 62 21.88 15.44 15.58
N ILE A 63 22.82 14.65 15.04
CA ILE A 63 22.52 13.55 14.12
C ILE A 63 21.94 12.35 14.88
N GLY A 64 20.83 11.81 14.39
CA GLY A 64 20.15 10.63 14.90
C GLY A 64 20.29 9.42 13.97
N THR A 65 19.18 8.70 13.77
CA THR A 65 19.11 7.50 12.92
C THR A 65 19.54 7.82 11.50
N LYS A 66 20.35 6.94 10.89
CA LYS A 66 20.80 7.04 9.50
C LYS A 66 20.09 6.01 8.63
N TYR A 67 19.73 6.42 7.42
CA TYR A 67 19.09 5.60 6.39
C TYR A 67 20.06 5.37 5.24
N ASN A 68 20.17 4.13 4.76
CA ASN A 68 21.15 3.75 3.72
C ASN A 68 20.53 2.89 2.60
N TYR A 69 19.32 2.35 2.80
CA TYR A 69 18.69 1.37 1.88
C TYR A 69 17.41 1.88 1.25
N VAL A 70 16.55 2.55 2.03
CA VAL A 70 15.28 3.12 1.52
C VAL A 70 15.52 4.45 0.80
N PHE A 71 16.45 5.23 1.30
CA PHE A 71 17.04 6.43 0.70
C PHE A 71 18.29 6.80 1.51
N ASP A 72 19.15 7.62 0.94
CA ASP A 72 20.26 8.21 1.68
C ASP A 72 19.78 9.38 2.49
N GLY A 73 19.97 9.32 3.82
CA GLY A 73 19.52 10.37 4.71
C GLY A 73 19.72 10.04 6.17
N PHE A 74 19.19 10.91 7.02
CA PHE A 74 19.27 10.75 8.48
C PHE A 74 18.21 11.60 9.18
N VAL A 75 17.95 11.28 10.44
CA VAL A 75 17.22 12.16 11.35
C VAL A 75 18.19 13.15 11.98
N ALA A 76 17.80 14.41 12.04
CA ALA A 76 18.54 15.42 12.79
C ALA A 76 17.60 16.16 13.76
N GLU A 77 18.06 16.35 14.99
CA GLU A 77 17.46 17.28 15.93
C GLU A 77 18.08 18.66 15.70
N LEU A 78 17.31 19.64 15.27
CA LEU A 78 17.76 20.95 14.82
C LEU A 78 16.99 22.06 15.53
N PRO A 79 17.68 23.18 15.89
CA PRO A 79 16.97 24.39 16.22
C PRO A 79 16.11 24.87 15.04
N THR A 80 14.87 25.25 15.30
CA THR A 80 13.92 25.56 14.22
C THR A 80 14.35 26.73 13.34
N LEU A 81 15.08 27.71 13.89
CA LEU A 81 15.55 28.88 13.15
C LEU A 81 16.66 28.57 12.13
N VAL A 82 17.39 27.45 12.28
CA VAL A 82 18.45 27.09 11.31
C VAL A 82 17.93 26.26 10.15
N VAL A 83 16.74 25.69 10.24
CA VAL A 83 16.17 24.82 9.20
C VAL A 83 16.11 25.48 7.81
N PRO A 84 15.68 26.74 7.66
CA PRO A 84 15.69 27.41 6.36
C PRO A 84 17.10 27.58 5.75
N LEU A 85 18.13 27.65 6.58
CA LEU A 85 19.54 27.74 6.16
C LEU A 85 20.04 26.36 5.71
N ILE A 86 19.77 25.32 6.51
CA ILE A 86 20.12 23.95 6.19
C ILE A 86 19.47 23.53 4.87
N LYS A 87 18.19 23.86 4.64
CA LYS A 87 17.48 23.55 3.40
C LYS A 87 18.15 24.11 2.14
N LYS A 88 18.99 25.14 2.26
CA LYS A 88 19.70 25.75 1.12
C LYS A 88 21.04 25.07 0.82
N ILE A 89 21.48 24.13 1.65
CA ILE A 89 22.74 23.41 1.43
C ILE A 89 22.58 22.54 0.17
N PRO A 90 23.51 22.61 -0.81
CA PRO A 90 23.48 21.75 -1.99
C PRO A 90 23.47 20.28 -1.60
N ASN A 91 22.79 19.48 -2.40
CA ASN A 91 22.63 18.01 -2.21
C ASN A 91 21.73 17.59 -1.05
N ILE A 92 21.06 18.50 -0.37
CA ILE A 92 19.86 18.18 0.41
C ILE A 92 18.68 18.11 -0.57
N LEU A 93 18.03 16.97 -0.63
CA LEU A 93 16.87 16.71 -1.49
C LEU A 93 15.58 17.14 -0.79
N THR A 94 15.40 16.71 0.46
CA THR A 94 14.27 17.10 1.30
C THR A 94 14.71 17.32 2.74
N ILE A 95 13.97 18.17 3.44
CA ILE A 95 13.98 18.30 4.90
C ILE A 95 12.54 18.47 5.36
N GLU A 96 12.07 17.56 6.19
CA GLU A 96 10.68 17.54 6.67
C GLU A 96 10.63 17.21 8.17
N PRO A 97 9.63 17.71 8.90
CA PRO A 97 9.45 17.36 10.31
C PRO A 97 9.28 15.85 10.50
N ASP A 98 9.94 15.29 11.51
CA ASP A 98 9.70 13.92 11.97
C ASP A 98 8.37 13.90 12.75
N ALA A 99 7.28 13.71 12.00
CA ALA A 99 5.95 13.74 12.54
C ALA A 99 5.61 12.43 13.29
N PRO A 100 4.84 12.49 14.36
CA PRO A 100 4.39 11.29 15.05
C PRO A 100 3.45 10.48 14.17
N VAL A 101 3.60 9.17 14.21
CA VAL A 101 2.65 8.20 13.63
C VAL A 101 2.02 7.39 14.73
N SER A 102 0.73 7.09 14.59
CA SER A 102 0.02 6.24 15.53
C SER A 102 -0.69 5.11 14.80
N GLY A 103 -0.81 3.96 15.45
CA GLY A 103 -1.66 2.89 14.98
C GLY A 103 -3.11 3.35 14.94
N LEU A 104 -3.83 3.02 13.86
CA LEU A 104 -5.26 3.33 13.76
C LEU A 104 -6.03 2.47 14.78
N ALA A 105 -6.86 3.08 15.59
CA ALA A 105 -7.69 2.37 16.54
C ALA A 105 -8.77 1.54 15.83
N ILE A 106 -9.16 0.40 16.43
CA ILE A 106 -10.36 -0.33 16.04
C ILE A 106 -11.55 0.59 16.29
N GLN A 107 -12.38 0.81 15.28
CA GLN A 107 -13.52 1.73 15.33
C GLN A 107 -14.86 1.00 15.40
N ASN A 108 -14.89 -0.23 14.91
CA ASN A 108 -16.10 -1.04 14.82
C ASN A 108 -15.83 -2.45 15.34
N THR A 109 -16.86 -3.07 15.90
CA THR A 109 -16.79 -4.44 16.40
C THR A 109 -18.06 -5.19 16.05
N GLN A 110 -17.91 -6.40 15.51
CA GLN A 110 -19.01 -7.33 15.30
C GLN A 110 -18.89 -8.47 16.33
N SER A 111 -19.89 -8.59 17.20
CA SER A 111 -19.90 -9.62 18.25
C SER A 111 -21.32 -10.17 18.45
N PRO A 112 -21.49 -11.49 18.46
CA PRO A 112 -20.48 -12.47 18.10
C PRO A 112 -20.17 -12.44 16.60
N THR A 113 -18.99 -12.91 16.19
CA THR A 113 -18.70 -13.09 14.78
C THR A 113 -19.44 -14.33 14.22
N PRO A 114 -19.89 -14.30 12.97
CA PRO A 114 -20.58 -15.45 12.36
C PRO A 114 -19.63 -16.57 11.93
N SER A 115 -18.31 -16.31 11.90
CA SER A 115 -17.33 -17.30 11.43
C SER A 115 -15.99 -17.17 12.16
N TRP A 116 -15.31 -18.30 12.35
CA TRP A 116 -13.96 -18.34 12.90
C TRP A 116 -12.94 -17.59 12.02
N GLY A 117 -13.16 -17.52 10.71
CA GLY A 117 -12.27 -16.79 9.81
C GLY A 117 -12.25 -15.28 10.09
N LEU A 118 -13.39 -14.67 10.40
CA LEU A 118 -13.44 -13.26 10.80
C LEU A 118 -12.77 -13.04 12.17
N ASP A 119 -12.98 -13.95 13.12
CA ASP A 119 -12.33 -13.88 14.43
C ASP A 119 -10.81 -14.04 14.34
N ARG A 120 -10.33 -14.87 13.37
CA ARG A 120 -8.91 -15.16 13.21
C ARG A 120 -8.10 -14.01 12.61
N ILE A 121 -8.70 -13.19 11.75
CA ILE A 121 -7.94 -12.23 10.93
C ILE A 121 -7.60 -10.92 11.66
N ASP A 122 -8.23 -10.59 12.78
CA ASP A 122 -7.97 -9.36 13.54
C ASP A 122 -7.14 -9.59 14.80
N GLN A 123 -6.69 -10.81 15.04
CA GLN A 123 -5.89 -11.19 16.21
C GLN A 123 -4.69 -12.07 15.87
N ARG A 124 -3.70 -12.10 16.76
CA ARG A 124 -2.50 -12.93 16.59
C ARG A 124 -2.68 -14.33 17.16
N GLU A 125 -3.48 -14.44 18.22
CA GLU A 125 -3.75 -15.71 18.88
C GLU A 125 -4.65 -16.58 18.00
N LYS A 126 -4.44 -17.89 18.08
CA LYS A 126 -5.29 -18.86 17.39
C LYS A 126 -6.70 -18.83 17.94
N VAL A 127 -7.68 -18.96 17.06
CA VAL A 127 -9.06 -19.23 17.47
C VAL A 127 -9.10 -20.60 18.15
N GLY A 128 -9.72 -20.68 19.31
CA GLY A 128 -9.81 -21.96 20.02
C GLY A 128 -10.49 -23.03 19.19
N LEU A 129 -9.98 -24.27 19.22
CA LEU A 129 -10.52 -25.42 18.49
C LEU A 129 -12.00 -25.71 18.79
N THR A 130 -12.54 -25.13 19.85
CA THR A 130 -13.95 -25.21 20.23
C THR A 130 -14.88 -24.37 19.35
N GLY A 131 -14.32 -23.59 18.42
CA GLY A 131 -15.10 -22.73 17.55
C GLY A 131 -15.79 -21.57 18.27
N SER A 132 -15.39 -21.27 19.50
CA SER A 132 -15.88 -20.11 20.23
C SER A 132 -15.39 -18.87 19.54
N VAL A 133 -16.25 -18.23 18.76
CA VAL A 133 -15.98 -16.97 18.08
C VAL A 133 -16.29 -15.79 19.03
N SER A 134 -15.33 -14.88 19.17
CA SER A 134 -15.47 -13.77 20.11
C SER A 134 -15.99 -12.51 19.43
N ALA A 135 -15.14 -11.81 18.75
CA ALA A 135 -15.48 -10.55 18.10
C ALA A 135 -14.52 -10.28 16.95
N TYR A 136 -15.02 -9.67 15.89
CA TYR A 136 -14.24 -9.15 14.78
C TYR A 136 -14.15 -7.63 14.89
N GLY A 137 -12.94 -7.14 15.09
CA GLY A 137 -12.64 -5.71 15.17
C GLY A 137 -12.10 -5.19 13.85
N TYR A 138 -12.67 -4.12 13.31
CA TYR A 138 -12.21 -3.53 12.05
C TYR A 138 -12.18 -2.00 12.10
N ARG A 139 -11.30 -1.42 11.29
CA ARG A 139 -11.07 0.02 11.20
C ARG A 139 -11.81 0.65 10.03
N SER A 140 -11.98 -0.10 8.96
CA SER A 140 -12.64 0.33 7.74
C SER A 140 -13.56 -0.77 7.24
N ALA A 141 -14.72 -0.36 6.74
CA ALA A 141 -15.68 -1.25 6.10
C ALA A 141 -15.54 -1.27 4.57
N GLY A 142 -14.53 -0.62 3.99
CA GLY A 142 -14.32 -0.59 2.54
C GLY A 142 -15.21 0.40 1.78
N THR A 143 -15.79 1.40 2.45
CA THR A 143 -16.62 2.42 1.80
C THR A 143 -15.83 3.14 0.70
N GLY A 144 -16.40 3.22 -0.51
CA GLY A 144 -15.77 3.81 -1.70
C GLY A 144 -14.86 2.85 -2.48
N ALA A 145 -14.57 1.65 -1.96
CA ALA A 145 -13.86 0.63 -2.71
C ALA A 145 -14.81 -0.20 -3.59
N THR A 146 -14.31 -0.64 -4.74
CA THR A 146 -14.98 -1.55 -5.65
C THR A 146 -14.24 -2.87 -5.70
N ILE A 147 -14.94 -3.97 -5.44
CA ILE A 147 -14.39 -5.32 -5.54
C ILE A 147 -15.02 -6.02 -6.73
N TYR A 148 -14.20 -6.29 -7.74
CA TYR A 148 -14.55 -7.14 -8.87
C TYR A 148 -14.36 -8.60 -8.46
N ILE A 149 -15.40 -9.42 -8.62
CA ILE A 149 -15.36 -10.86 -8.34
C ILE A 149 -15.30 -11.61 -9.67
N GLY A 150 -14.11 -12.03 -10.07
CA GLY A 150 -13.87 -12.85 -11.26
C GLY A 150 -14.12 -14.32 -10.94
N ASP A 151 -15.36 -14.79 -11.20
CA ASP A 151 -15.83 -16.11 -10.72
C ASP A 151 -17.06 -16.59 -11.53
N THR A 152 -17.91 -17.41 -10.92
CA THR A 152 -19.18 -17.98 -11.51
C THR A 152 -20.32 -16.96 -11.57
N GLY A 153 -20.10 -15.72 -11.19
CA GLY A 153 -21.11 -14.66 -11.03
C GLY A 153 -21.41 -14.37 -9.56
N ILE A 154 -22.40 -13.53 -9.31
CA ILE A 154 -22.89 -13.24 -7.95
C ILE A 154 -24.43 -13.36 -7.96
N TYR A 155 -24.98 -14.18 -7.07
CA TYR A 155 -26.41 -14.24 -6.83
C TYR A 155 -26.84 -12.99 -6.01
N PRO A 156 -27.97 -12.33 -6.35
CA PRO A 156 -28.44 -11.15 -5.65
C PRO A 156 -29.01 -11.47 -4.28
N HIS A 157 -28.14 -11.83 -3.35
CA HIS A 157 -28.50 -12.15 -1.97
C HIS A 157 -28.73 -10.88 -1.15
N SER A 158 -29.67 -10.90 -0.20
CA SER A 158 -30.04 -9.78 0.67
C SER A 158 -28.86 -9.21 1.47
N ASP A 159 -27.84 -10.02 1.78
CA ASP A 159 -26.63 -9.64 2.50
C ASP A 159 -25.76 -8.61 1.73
N PHE A 160 -25.92 -8.56 0.42
CA PHE A 160 -25.23 -7.57 -0.42
C PHE A 160 -26.04 -6.27 -0.57
N GLY A 161 -27.36 -6.35 -0.50
CA GLY A 161 -28.27 -5.22 -0.66
C GLY A 161 -27.98 -4.40 -1.93
N THR A 162 -27.97 -3.09 -1.82
CA THR A 162 -27.68 -2.16 -2.93
C THR A 162 -26.20 -2.04 -3.31
N ARG A 163 -25.32 -2.75 -2.60
CA ARG A 163 -23.87 -2.78 -2.87
C ARG A 163 -23.49 -3.71 -4.02
N LEU A 164 -24.37 -4.62 -4.40
CA LEU A 164 -24.18 -5.42 -5.60
C LEU A 164 -24.52 -4.58 -6.83
N SER A 165 -23.54 -4.36 -7.69
CA SER A 165 -23.72 -3.64 -8.94
C SER A 165 -24.65 -4.39 -9.89
N THR A 166 -25.54 -3.66 -10.53
CA THR A 166 -26.35 -4.16 -11.65
C THR A 166 -25.55 -4.22 -12.96
N SER A 167 -24.40 -3.55 -13.02
CA SER A 167 -23.45 -3.63 -14.12
C SER A 167 -22.36 -4.63 -13.80
N GLY A 168 -22.04 -5.50 -14.78
CA GLY A 168 -21.01 -6.51 -14.63
C GLY A 168 -20.65 -7.14 -15.97
N TYR A 169 -19.68 -8.05 -16.00
CA TYR A 169 -19.28 -8.80 -17.18
C TYR A 169 -19.96 -10.17 -17.21
N ALA A 170 -20.60 -10.50 -18.32
CA ALA A 170 -21.21 -11.79 -18.58
C ALA A 170 -20.46 -12.51 -19.70
N GLY A 171 -19.58 -13.45 -19.34
CA GLY A 171 -18.76 -14.20 -20.30
C GLY A 171 -19.48 -15.34 -21.02
N PHE A 172 -20.77 -15.59 -20.68
CA PHE A 172 -21.55 -16.71 -21.22
C PHE A 172 -22.92 -16.23 -21.71
N THR A 173 -23.44 -16.92 -22.75
CA THR A 173 -24.75 -16.65 -23.37
C THR A 173 -25.80 -17.66 -22.95
N ASP A 174 -25.76 -18.11 -21.71
CA ASP A 174 -26.62 -19.18 -21.15
C ASP A 174 -27.91 -18.65 -20.48
N GLY A 175 -28.18 -17.37 -20.64
CA GLY A 175 -29.37 -16.70 -20.06
C GLY A 175 -29.22 -16.26 -18.62
N ASN A 176 -28.15 -16.60 -17.92
CA ASN A 176 -27.95 -16.21 -16.52
C ASN A 176 -27.26 -14.82 -16.38
N GLY A 177 -26.71 -14.26 -17.46
CA GLY A 177 -26.00 -12.98 -17.40
C GLY A 177 -24.86 -13.00 -16.38
N THR A 178 -24.90 -12.08 -15.41
CA THR A 178 -23.91 -11.99 -14.33
C THR A 178 -24.31 -12.77 -13.06
N VAL A 179 -25.48 -13.39 -13.06
CA VAL A 179 -26.01 -14.11 -11.89
C VAL A 179 -25.30 -15.46 -11.74
N ASP A 180 -24.94 -15.77 -10.52
CA ASP A 180 -24.30 -17.02 -10.16
C ASP A 180 -25.30 -18.18 -10.18
N CYS A 181 -25.00 -19.22 -10.93
CA CYS A 181 -25.75 -20.47 -11.02
C CYS A 181 -24.99 -21.69 -10.46
N ASN A 182 -23.81 -21.46 -9.88
CA ASN A 182 -22.97 -22.48 -9.23
C ASN A 182 -22.97 -22.34 -7.71
N GLY A 183 -22.81 -21.12 -7.21
CA GLY A 183 -22.70 -20.77 -5.79
C GLY A 183 -21.30 -20.35 -5.35
N HIS A 184 -20.24 -20.71 -6.07
CA HIS A 184 -18.86 -20.41 -5.69
C HIS A 184 -18.60 -18.89 -5.66
N GLY A 185 -18.94 -18.17 -6.72
CA GLY A 185 -18.72 -16.73 -6.79
C GLY A 185 -19.52 -15.93 -5.76
N THR A 186 -20.74 -16.38 -5.44
CA THR A 186 -21.56 -15.79 -4.36
C THR A 186 -20.92 -16.00 -2.99
N HIS A 187 -20.36 -17.18 -2.72
CA HIS A 187 -19.64 -17.47 -1.48
C HIS A 187 -18.37 -16.61 -1.37
N VAL A 188 -17.60 -16.49 -2.44
CA VAL A 188 -16.41 -15.62 -2.52
C VAL A 188 -16.80 -14.16 -2.26
N ALA A 189 -17.85 -13.65 -2.91
CA ALA A 189 -18.37 -12.31 -2.72
C ALA A 189 -18.80 -12.05 -1.26
N SER A 190 -19.45 -13.04 -0.63
CA SER A 190 -19.85 -12.98 0.77
C SER A 190 -18.64 -12.86 1.70
N SER A 191 -17.63 -13.69 1.49
CA SER A 191 -16.38 -13.62 2.28
C SER A 191 -15.63 -12.29 2.11
N ALA A 192 -15.68 -11.71 0.91
CA ALA A 192 -15.03 -10.43 0.63
C ALA A 192 -15.81 -9.25 1.23
N ALA A 193 -17.14 -9.17 1.00
CA ALA A 193 -17.92 -7.97 1.29
C ALA A 193 -19.37 -8.21 1.75
N GLY A 194 -19.73 -9.41 2.19
CA GLY A 194 -21.02 -9.65 2.83
C GLY A 194 -21.18 -8.80 4.10
N THR A 195 -22.38 -8.35 4.39
CA THR A 195 -22.66 -7.57 5.61
C THR A 195 -22.36 -8.39 6.86
N GLN A 196 -22.71 -9.68 6.88
CA GLN A 196 -22.45 -10.56 8.00
C GLN A 196 -21.07 -11.21 7.93
N TYR A 197 -20.73 -11.85 6.82
CA TYR A 197 -19.54 -12.71 6.71
C TYR A 197 -18.32 -12.00 6.07
N GLY A 198 -18.52 -10.83 5.48
CA GLY A 198 -17.49 -10.12 4.74
C GLY A 198 -16.60 -9.25 5.60
N ILE A 199 -15.42 -8.96 5.06
CA ILE A 199 -14.42 -8.05 5.65
C ILE A 199 -14.75 -6.61 5.26
N ALA A 200 -14.91 -6.35 3.96
CA ALA A 200 -15.18 -5.02 3.41
C ALA A 200 -16.69 -4.75 3.30
N LYS A 201 -17.36 -4.72 4.44
CA LYS A 201 -18.84 -4.72 4.59
C LYS A 201 -19.59 -3.61 3.84
N ASN A 202 -18.90 -2.53 3.43
CA ASN A 202 -19.47 -1.40 2.71
C ASN A 202 -18.89 -1.22 1.29
N ALA A 203 -18.04 -2.15 0.82
CA ALA A 203 -17.53 -2.11 -0.53
C ALA A 203 -18.62 -2.41 -1.57
N THR A 204 -18.49 -1.85 -2.77
CA THR A 204 -19.30 -2.21 -3.92
C THR A 204 -18.80 -3.51 -4.52
N LEU A 205 -19.69 -4.43 -4.81
CA LEU A 205 -19.39 -5.70 -5.48
C LEU A 205 -19.78 -5.61 -6.96
N VAL A 206 -18.86 -6.00 -7.84
CA VAL A 206 -19.10 -6.05 -9.28
C VAL A 206 -18.87 -7.48 -9.79
N PRO A 207 -19.90 -8.17 -10.31
CA PRO A 207 -19.73 -9.52 -10.84
C PRO A 207 -18.99 -9.49 -12.18
N VAL A 208 -17.96 -10.33 -12.30
CA VAL A 208 -17.23 -10.58 -13.54
C VAL A 208 -17.30 -12.08 -13.78
N ARG A 209 -18.39 -12.51 -14.45
CA ARG A 209 -18.68 -13.92 -14.65
C ARG A 209 -17.82 -14.50 -15.76
N ILE A 210 -16.76 -15.20 -15.35
CA ILE A 210 -15.74 -15.83 -16.21
C ILE A 210 -15.72 -17.35 -16.09
N LEU A 211 -16.56 -17.90 -15.21
CA LEU A 211 -16.81 -19.33 -15.06
C LEU A 211 -18.29 -19.61 -15.31
N ASP A 212 -18.58 -20.78 -15.88
CA ASP A 212 -19.95 -21.27 -16.14
C ASP A 212 -20.62 -21.84 -14.88
N CYS A 213 -21.81 -22.42 -15.04
CA CYS A 213 -22.57 -23.05 -13.95
C CYS A 213 -21.89 -24.29 -13.37
N THR A 214 -20.91 -24.87 -14.06
CA THR A 214 -20.12 -26.02 -13.55
C THR A 214 -18.85 -25.55 -12.81
N GLY A 215 -18.57 -24.25 -12.78
CA GLY A 215 -17.33 -23.68 -12.22
C GLY A 215 -16.14 -23.75 -13.18
N SER A 216 -16.38 -23.95 -14.47
CA SER A 216 -15.35 -24.09 -15.49
C SER A 216 -15.28 -22.86 -16.40
N GLY A 217 -14.08 -22.59 -16.93
CA GLY A 217 -13.85 -21.48 -17.86
C GLY A 217 -12.58 -21.69 -18.69
N SER A 218 -12.24 -20.70 -19.48
CA SER A 218 -11.03 -20.69 -20.29
C SER A 218 -10.20 -19.42 -20.01
N TYR A 219 -8.90 -19.48 -20.21
CA TYR A 219 -8.06 -18.28 -20.07
C TYR A 219 -8.46 -17.15 -21.01
N SER A 220 -8.94 -17.45 -22.22
CA SER A 220 -9.46 -16.42 -23.12
C SER A 220 -10.69 -15.73 -22.54
N GLY A 221 -11.62 -16.48 -21.91
CA GLY A 221 -12.77 -15.92 -21.21
C GLY A 221 -12.37 -15.09 -19.98
N VAL A 222 -11.41 -15.58 -19.20
CA VAL A 222 -10.85 -14.83 -18.07
C VAL A 222 -10.25 -13.51 -18.57
N ILE A 223 -9.36 -13.55 -19.55
CA ILE A 223 -8.69 -12.35 -20.11
C ILE A 223 -9.71 -11.37 -20.68
N ALA A 224 -10.80 -11.82 -21.32
CA ALA A 224 -11.87 -10.96 -21.79
C ALA A 224 -12.58 -10.23 -20.63
N GLY A 225 -12.81 -10.91 -19.50
CA GLY A 225 -13.32 -10.28 -18.29
C GLY A 225 -12.38 -9.23 -17.71
N LEU A 226 -11.06 -9.51 -17.72
CA LEU A 226 -10.03 -8.57 -17.28
C LEU A 226 -9.94 -7.33 -18.20
N ASP A 227 -10.07 -7.53 -19.50
CA ASP A 227 -10.10 -6.44 -20.49
C ASP A 227 -11.32 -5.55 -20.30
N TRP A 228 -12.49 -6.15 -20.00
CA TRP A 228 -13.68 -5.41 -19.65
C TRP A 228 -13.49 -4.53 -18.41
N ILE A 229 -12.82 -5.02 -17.37
CA ILE A 229 -12.50 -4.22 -16.17
C ILE A 229 -11.66 -3.00 -16.54
N LEU A 230 -10.65 -3.17 -17.39
CA LEU A 230 -9.74 -2.09 -17.82
C LEU A 230 -10.38 -1.04 -18.72
N SER A 231 -11.59 -1.31 -19.25
CA SER A 231 -12.25 -0.33 -20.10
C SER A 231 -12.55 0.97 -19.34
N PRO A 232 -12.45 2.14 -20.00
CA PRO A 232 -12.63 3.44 -19.34
C PRO A 232 -14.03 3.65 -18.71
N GLN A 233 -15.02 2.87 -19.13
CA GLN A 233 -16.37 2.89 -18.58
C GLN A 233 -16.43 2.20 -17.20
N ASN A 234 -15.56 1.21 -16.95
CA ASN A 234 -15.60 0.38 -15.77
C ASN A 234 -14.50 0.73 -14.75
N LEU A 235 -13.34 1.15 -15.23
CA LEU A 235 -12.23 1.61 -14.40
C LEU A 235 -11.88 3.06 -14.74
N ASN A 236 -11.96 3.94 -13.75
CA ASN A 236 -11.50 5.31 -13.88
C ASN A 236 -10.44 5.61 -12.79
N SER A 237 -9.69 6.69 -12.96
CA SER A 237 -8.57 7.07 -12.07
C SER A 237 -8.96 7.33 -10.61
N LYS A 238 -10.25 7.40 -10.29
CA LYS A 238 -10.77 7.61 -8.92
C LYS A 238 -11.26 6.30 -8.29
N THR A 239 -11.32 5.21 -9.05
CA THR A 239 -11.80 3.92 -8.55
C THR A 239 -10.74 3.28 -7.67
N GLN A 240 -11.07 3.06 -6.41
CA GLN A 240 -10.27 2.19 -5.53
C GLN A 240 -10.67 0.73 -5.82
N ALA A 241 -9.95 0.09 -6.71
CA ALA A 241 -10.33 -1.19 -7.28
C ALA A 241 -9.51 -2.36 -6.73
N VAL A 242 -10.22 -3.44 -6.43
CA VAL A 242 -9.64 -4.76 -6.11
C VAL A 242 -10.28 -5.77 -7.05
N LEU A 243 -9.49 -6.66 -7.62
CA LEU A 243 -9.97 -7.85 -8.33
C LEU A 243 -9.63 -9.08 -7.51
N ASN A 244 -10.64 -9.90 -7.21
CA ASN A 244 -10.45 -11.24 -6.66
C ASN A 244 -10.60 -12.29 -7.75
N LEU A 245 -9.62 -13.20 -7.85
CA LEU A 245 -9.63 -14.37 -8.74
C LEU A 245 -9.42 -15.64 -7.92
N SER A 246 -10.50 -16.24 -7.47
CA SER A 246 -10.48 -17.55 -6.78
C SER A 246 -10.50 -18.70 -7.78
N ILE A 247 -9.57 -18.67 -8.73
CA ILE A 247 -9.42 -19.61 -9.83
C ILE A 247 -7.98 -20.10 -9.94
N GLY A 248 -7.76 -21.20 -10.62
CA GLY A 248 -6.44 -21.75 -10.89
C GLY A 248 -6.40 -22.61 -12.16
N GLY A 249 -5.21 -22.73 -12.75
CA GLY A 249 -4.97 -23.56 -13.91
C GLY A 249 -3.48 -23.69 -14.23
N PRO A 250 -3.09 -24.36 -15.34
CA PRO A 250 -1.71 -24.45 -15.77
C PRO A 250 -1.07 -23.07 -15.97
N ALA A 251 0.26 -22.99 -16.02
CA ALA A 251 0.96 -21.74 -16.26
C ALA A 251 0.52 -21.06 -17.56
N SER A 252 0.25 -19.75 -17.52
CA SER A 252 -0.17 -18.94 -18.67
C SER A 252 0.47 -17.57 -18.62
N SER A 253 1.42 -17.33 -19.51
CA SER A 253 2.07 -16.03 -19.64
C SER A 253 1.12 -14.91 -20.08
N SER A 254 0.12 -15.25 -20.90
CA SER A 254 -0.90 -14.29 -21.36
C SER A 254 -1.79 -13.81 -20.21
N LEU A 255 -2.24 -14.73 -19.32
CA LEU A 255 -2.99 -14.35 -18.15
C LEU A 255 -2.16 -13.53 -17.17
N ASN A 256 -0.92 -13.94 -16.91
CA ASN A 256 -0.01 -13.17 -16.04
C ASN A 256 0.26 -11.76 -16.58
N THR A 257 0.37 -11.62 -17.91
CA THR A 257 0.52 -10.31 -18.57
C THR A 257 -0.75 -9.44 -18.41
N ALA A 258 -1.94 -10.04 -18.54
CA ALA A 258 -3.20 -9.32 -18.33
C ALA A 258 -3.33 -8.82 -16.87
N ILE A 259 -2.94 -9.62 -15.90
CA ILE A 259 -2.89 -9.25 -14.48
C ILE A 259 -1.90 -8.10 -14.26
N GLN A 260 -0.71 -8.16 -14.85
CA GLN A 260 0.26 -7.06 -14.76
C GLN A 260 -0.31 -5.73 -15.28
N ARG A 261 -1.09 -5.77 -16.36
CA ARG A 261 -1.74 -4.56 -16.92
C ARG A 261 -2.78 -3.98 -15.95
N LEU A 262 -3.58 -4.82 -15.30
CA LEU A 262 -4.53 -4.39 -14.27
C LEU A 262 -3.80 -3.73 -13.10
N THR A 263 -2.73 -4.33 -12.60
CA THR A 263 -1.93 -3.78 -11.51
C THR A 263 -1.29 -2.44 -11.90
N ASN A 264 -0.77 -2.32 -13.13
CA ASN A 264 -0.23 -1.06 -13.64
C ASN A 264 -1.30 0.04 -13.77
N ALA A 265 -2.57 -0.35 -13.95
CA ALA A 265 -3.71 0.58 -13.97
C ALA A 265 -4.24 0.92 -12.56
N GLY A 266 -3.61 0.42 -11.50
CA GLY A 266 -3.98 0.71 -10.11
C GLY A 266 -4.99 -0.25 -9.48
N VAL A 267 -5.28 -1.40 -10.12
CA VAL A 267 -6.12 -2.45 -9.55
C VAL A 267 -5.28 -3.38 -8.69
N ASN A 268 -5.63 -3.58 -7.43
CA ASN A 268 -5.03 -4.60 -6.59
C ASN A 268 -5.60 -5.98 -6.97
N VAL A 269 -4.76 -6.87 -7.52
CA VAL A 269 -5.19 -8.19 -7.95
C VAL A 269 -4.82 -9.22 -6.90
N VAL A 270 -5.83 -9.92 -6.37
CA VAL A 270 -5.69 -10.96 -5.35
C VAL A 270 -6.12 -12.29 -5.95
N VAL A 271 -5.27 -13.30 -5.84
CA VAL A 271 -5.48 -14.61 -6.50
C VAL A 271 -5.26 -15.76 -5.52
N ALA A 272 -5.92 -16.87 -5.76
CA ALA A 272 -5.70 -18.11 -5.01
C ALA A 272 -4.36 -18.76 -5.38
N ALA A 273 -3.67 -19.31 -4.38
CA ALA A 273 -2.46 -20.13 -4.60
C ALA A 273 -2.75 -21.47 -5.29
N GLY A 274 -3.98 -21.94 -5.25
CA GLY A 274 -4.43 -23.23 -5.80
C GLY A 274 -4.71 -24.27 -4.70
N ASN A 275 -5.30 -25.39 -5.11
CA ASN A 275 -5.73 -26.48 -4.21
C ASN A 275 -5.06 -27.82 -4.55
N GLU A 276 -4.08 -27.83 -5.44
CA GLU A 276 -3.47 -29.04 -6.01
C GLU A 276 -2.29 -29.57 -5.20
N ASN A 277 -2.02 -29.01 -4.01
CA ASN A 277 -0.84 -29.37 -3.21
C ASN A 277 0.46 -29.32 -4.04
N SER A 278 0.62 -28.26 -4.83
CA SER A 278 1.74 -28.05 -5.74
C SER A 278 2.32 -26.66 -5.57
N ASP A 279 3.50 -26.43 -6.16
CA ASP A 279 4.12 -25.10 -6.18
C ASP A 279 3.26 -24.09 -6.95
N ALA A 280 2.78 -23.06 -6.26
CA ALA A 280 1.97 -21.98 -6.82
C ALA A 280 2.69 -21.24 -7.95
N CYS A 281 4.03 -21.20 -7.97
CA CYS A 281 4.81 -20.59 -9.03
C CYS A 281 4.70 -21.33 -10.38
N THR A 282 4.16 -22.53 -10.40
CA THR A 282 3.91 -23.32 -11.64
C THR A 282 2.49 -23.18 -12.17
N ARG A 283 1.67 -22.35 -11.56
CA ARG A 283 0.22 -22.19 -11.85
C ARG A 283 -0.11 -20.75 -12.19
N SER A 284 -1.17 -20.53 -12.95
CA SER A 284 -1.70 -19.16 -13.18
C SER A 284 -3.17 -19.11 -12.76
N PRO A 285 -3.59 -17.99 -12.14
CA PRO A 285 -2.89 -16.71 -11.96
C PRO A 285 -1.88 -16.66 -10.79
N ALA A 286 -1.72 -17.71 -9.99
CA ALA A 286 -0.90 -17.73 -8.78
C ALA A 286 0.56 -17.28 -9.00
N SER A 287 1.14 -17.60 -10.17
CA SER A 287 2.53 -17.23 -10.54
C SER A 287 2.68 -15.82 -11.10
N ALA A 288 1.62 -15.02 -11.18
CA ALA A 288 1.71 -13.64 -11.67
C ALA A 288 2.48 -12.78 -10.66
N PRO A 289 3.67 -12.21 -11.00
CA PRO A 289 4.51 -11.52 -10.02
C PRO A 289 3.88 -10.25 -9.43
N SER A 290 2.90 -9.68 -10.11
CA SER A 290 2.19 -8.48 -9.67
C SER A 290 0.91 -8.76 -8.88
N ALA A 291 0.52 -10.02 -8.75
CA ALA A 291 -0.64 -10.41 -7.95
C ALA A 291 -0.26 -10.66 -6.49
N ILE A 292 -1.24 -10.51 -5.61
CA ILE A 292 -1.17 -10.96 -4.23
C ILE A 292 -1.69 -12.39 -4.20
N THR A 293 -0.79 -13.36 -4.13
CA THR A 293 -1.14 -14.79 -4.10
C THR A 293 -1.38 -15.25 -2.67
N VAL A 294 -2.54 -15.82 -2.42
CA VAL A 294 -3.03 -16.17 -1.07
C VAL A 294 -3.22 -17.68 -0.96
N GLY A 295 -2.56 -18.26 0.02
CA GLY A 295 -2.78 -19.65 0.47
C GLY A 295 -3.89 -19.74 1.50
N ALA A 296 -4.47 -20.92 1.66
CA ALA A 296 -5.46 -21.21 2.68
C ALA A 296 -4.80 -21.70 3.98
N THR A 297 -5.41 -21.36 5.12
CA THR A 297 -5.11 -21.94 6.43
C THR A 297 -6.35 -22.59 7.01
N GLY A 298 -6.16 -23.52 7.94
CA GLY A 298 -7.25 -24.10 8.72
C GLY A 298 -7.46 -23.35 10.06
N ILE A 299 -8.46 -23.81 10.84
CA ILE A 299 -8.75 -23.24 12.17
C ILE A 299 -7.57 -23.46 13.16
N ALA A 300 -6.71 -24.40 12.89
CA ALA A 300 -5.52 -24.71 13.70
C ALA A 300 -4.23 -24.03 13.21
N ASP A 301 -4.33 -23.24 12.15
CA ASP A 301 -3.22 -22.64 11.35
C ASP A 301 -2.39 -23.70 10.60
#